data_78e3af2c69337e152609570a9fa500c9
#
_entry.id   78e3af2c69337e152609570a9fa500c9
#
_cell.length_a   1.000
_cell.length_b   1.000
_cell.length_c   1.000
_cell.angle_alpha   90.00
_cell.angle_beta   90.00
_cell.angle_gamma   90.00
#
_symmetry.space_group_name_H-M   'P 1'
#
loop_
_entity.id
_entity.type
_entity.pdbx_description
1 polymer ?
#
loop_
_entity_poly.entity_id
_entity_poly.type
_entity_poly.pdbx_seq_one_letter_code
_entity_poly.pdbx_strand_id
1 'polypeptide(L)'
;MNRYLEVPKGEDVQNRSSSEAKNTYKPSYTKTLESGFMAQEVEKAAKELGYEFNGVDAPKNGKGYYGLRYGQFVVPLVKAVQELNEKLEQKDAENAQLRAMLLELEKRIAKLEKNASN
;
A
#
# COMPACT_ATOMS: atom_id res chain seq x y z
N MET A 1 1.93 4.05 -3.69
CA MET A 1 2.22 4.34 -5.11
C MET A 1 2.85 3.11 -5.74
N ASN A 2 2.20 2.57 -6.75
CA ASN A 2 2.71 1.36 -7.42
C ASN A 2 3.81 1.73 -8.41
N ARG A 3 4.95 1.07 -8.32
CA ARG A 3 6.05 1.22 -9.26
C ARG A 3 6.26 -0.09 -10.01
N TYR A 4 6.70 0.00 -11.23
CA TYR A 4 6.92 -1.14 -12.12
C TYR A 4 8.39 -1.55 -12.11
N LEU A 5 8.62 -2.85 -11.95
CA LEU A 5 9.95 -3.45 -11.95
C LEU A 5 10.20 -4.17 -13.27
N GLU A 6 11.42 -4.04 -13.80
CA GLU A 6 11.88 -4.85 -14.91
C GLU A 6 12.49 -6.15 -14.37
N VAL A 7 11.91 -7.29 -14.75
CA VAL A 7 12.38 -8.60 -14.31
C VAL A 7 13.18 -9.25 -15.46
N PRO A 8 14.45 -9.62 -15.24
CA PRO A 8 15.22 -10.35 -16.23
C PRO A 8 14.65 -11.76 -16.39
N LYS A 9 14.34 -12.13 -17.63
CA LYS A 9 13.95 -13.49 -17.97
C LYS A 9 15.22 -14.30 -18.26
N GLY A 10 15.52 -15.27 -17.41
CA GLY A 10 16.62 -16.20 -17.65
C GLY A 10 16.34 -17.04 -18.87
N GLU A 11 17.18 -16.92 -19.89
CA GLU A 11 17.23 -17.89 -20.97
C GLU A 11 18.05 -19.09 -20.54
N ASP A 12 17.53 -20.30 -20.87
CA ASP A 12 18.24 -21.53 -20.65
C ASP A 12 19.59 -21.53 -21.34
N VAL A 13 20.64 -21.62 -20.53
CA VAL A 13 22.04 -21.64 -20.98
C VAL A 13 22.44 -23.06 -21.41
N GLN A 14 21.54 -23.84 -21.98
CA GLN A 14 21.73 -25.27 -22.19
C GLN A 14 22.48 -25.64 -23.46
N ASN A 15 23.10 -24.76 -24.21
CA ASN A 15 23.85 -25.14 -25.42
C ASN A 15 25.14 -24.36 -25.57
N ARG A 16 26.07 -24.55 -24.66
CA ARG A 16 27.44 -24.09 -24.87
C ARG A 16 28.36 -25.24 -25.16
N SER A 17 28.78 -25.35 -26.39
CA SER A 17 29.94 -26.15 -26.70
C SER A 17 31.16 -25.53 -25.99
N SER A 18 31.98 -26.38 -25.38
CA SER A 18 33.12 -25.99 -24.54
C SER A 18 34.24 -25.24 -25.26
N SER A 19 34.13 -25.00 -26.55
CA SER A 19 35.14 -24.34 -27.37
C SER A 19 34.88 -22.82 -27.60
N GLU A 20 33.72 -22.30 -27.26
CA GLU A 20 33.36 -20.90 -27.47
C GLU A 20 33.04 -20.16 -26.18
N ALA A 21 33.72 -20.45 -25.12
CA ALA A 21 33.56 -19.78 -23.85
C ALA A 21 34.11 -18.34 -23.83
N LYS A 22 33.87 -17.57 -24.86
CA LYS A 22 33.92 -16.12 -24.79
C LYS A 22 32.55 -15.68 -24.28
N ASN A 23 32.57 -15.38 -23.02
CA ASN A 23 31.54 -14.80 -22.18
C ASN A 23 30.68 -13.76 -22.92
N THR A 24 29.77 -14.20 -23.75
CA THR A 24 28.78 -13.37 -24.46
C THR A 24 27.38 -13.58 -23.91
N TYR A 25 27.26 -13.81 -22.59
CA TYR A 25 25.95 -13.77 -21.96
C TYR A 25 25.39 -12.35 -22.05
N LYS A 26 24.50 -12.16 -23.00
CA LYS A 26 23.63 -10.98 -23.00
C LYS A 26 22.31 -11.41 -22.39
N PRO A 27 21.99 -10.95 -21.17
CA PRO A 27 20.68 -11.24 -20.59
C PRO A 27 19.61 -10.62 -21.49
N SER A 28 18.70 -11.45 -22.00
CA SER A 28 17.51 -10.94 -22.65
C SER A 28 16.54 -10.50 -21.58
N TYR A 29 16.32 -9.21 -21.47
CA TYR A 29 15.33 -8.65 -20.58
C TYR A 29 13.98 -8.62 -21.31
N THR A 30 13.03 -9.39 -20.84
CA THR A 30 11.64 -9.15 -21.19
C THR A 30 11.10 -8.07 -20.26
N LYS A 31 10.65 -6.98 -20.83
CA LYS A 31 9.95 -5.94 -20.09
C LYS A 31 8.62 -6.48 -19.59
N THR A 32 8.61 -7.05 -18.39
CA THR A 32 7.40 -7.40 -17.70
C THR A 32 7.16 -6.31 -16.67
N LEU A 33 6.08 -5.55 -16.84
CA LEU A 33 5.68 -4.52 -15.90
C LEU A 33 4.91 -5.19 -14.76
N GLU A 34 5.53 -5.23 -13.60
CA GLU A 34 4.91 -5.72 -12.37
C GLU A 34 4.73 -4.57 -11.38
N SER A 35 3.58 -4.54 -10.73
CA SER A 35 3.34 -3.55 -9.68
C SER A 35 4.07 -3.96 -8.40
N GLY A 36 4.72 -3.03 -7.77
CA GLY A 36 5.45 -3.26 -6.52
C GLY A 36 5.71 -1.98 -5.76
N PHE A 37 6.33 -2.12 -4.60
CA PHE A 37 6.72 -1.00 -3.75
C PHE A 37 8.23 -0.79 -3.81
N MET A 38 8.66 0.45 -3.59
CA MET A 38 10.06 0.75 -3.35
C MET A 38 10.41 0.49 -1.88
N ALA A 39 11.44 -0.31 -1.65
CA ALA A 39 11.84 -0.70 -0.30
C ALA A 39 12.18 0.49 0.59
N GLN A 40 12.83 1.51 0.04
CA GLN A 40 13.18 2.74 0.77
C GLN A 40 11.95 3.55 1.17
N GLU A 41 10.94 3.60 0.32
CA GLU A 41 9.67 4.27 0.64
C GLU A 41 8.91 3.54 1.76
N VAL A 42 8.93 2.22 1.74
CA VAL A 42 8.33 1.39 2.79
C VAL A 42 9.07 1.57 4.12
N GLU A 43 10.40 1.55 4.09
CA GLU A 43 11.22 1.80 5.28
C GLU A 43 10.94 3.18 5.88
N LYS A 44 10.88 4.20 5.03
CA LYS A 44 10.57 5.57 5.46
C LYS A 44 9.19 5.65 6.11
N ALA A 45 8.17 5.08 5.47
CA ALA A 45 6.81 5.08 6.00
C ALA A 45 6.72 4.35 7.35
N ALA A 46 7.38 3.21 7.49
CA ALA A 46 7.43 2.46 8.75
C ALA A 46 8.09 3.30 9.87
N LYS A 47 9.20 3.97 9.58
CA LYS A 47 9.89 4.85 10.53
C LYS A 47 9.04 6.05 10.95
N GLU A 48 8.36 6.68 10.00
CA GLU A 48 7.45 7.80 10.29
C GLU A 48 6.28 7.41 11.19
N LEU A 49 5.79 6.19 11.04
CA LEU A 49 4.73 5.62 11.88
C LEU A 49 5.24 5.06 13.20
N GLY A 50 6.56 5.00 13.41
CA GLY A 50 7.15 4.33 14.58
C GLY A 50 6.89 2.82 14.61
N TYR A 51 6.68 2.22 13.45
CA TYR A 51 6.35 0.81 13.31
C TYR A 51 7.59 -0.02 12.96
N GLU A 52 7.93 -0.98 13.81
CA GLU A 52 9.00 -1.94 13.52
C GLU A 52 8.50 -2.96 12.49
N PHE A 53 8.93 -2.79 11.25
CA PHE A 53 8.50 -3.62 10.14
C PHE A 53 9.62 -4.53 9.63
N ASN A 54 9.39 -5.83 9.71
CA ASN A 54 10.35 -6.85 9.30
C ASN A 54 10.37 -7.15 7.79
N GLY A 55 9.52 -6.46 7.03
CA GLY A 55 9.36 -6.69 5.60
C GLY A 55 10.41 -6.03 4.72
N VAL A 56 11.27 -5.20 5.28
CA VAL A 56 12.35 -4.51 4.56
C VAL A 56 13.69 -5.08 4.94
N ASP A 57 14.41 -5.59 3.95
CA ASP A 57 15.82 -5.94 4.08
C ASP A 57 16.67 -4.76 3.63
N ALA A 58 17.18 -3.99 4.59
CA ALA A 58 18.08 -2.89 4.33
C ALA A 58 19.55 -3.36 4.37
N PRO A 59 20.44 -2.79 3.54
CA PRO A 59 21.86 -3.14 3.56
C PRO A 59 22.50 -2.72 4.89
N LYS A 60 23.13 -3.67 5.58
CA LYS A 60 23.70 -3.47 6.91
C LYS A 60 24.98 -2.61 6.93
N ASN A 61 25.71 -2.57 5.83
CA ASN A 61 27.03 -1.94 5.77
C ASN A 61 27.12 -0.83 4.69
N GLY A 62 26.00 -0.24 4.27
CA GLY A 62 25.96 0.73 3.19
C GLY A 62 26.34 0.16 1.81
N LYS A 63 26.62 -1.14 1.75
CA LYS A 63 26.91 -1.90 0.54
C LYS A 63 25.89 -3.03 0.43
N GLY A 64 25.14 -3.07 -0.66
CA GLY A 64 24.13 -4.08 -0.89
C GLY A 64 22.84 -3.48 -1.43
N TYR A 65 21.87 -4.34 -1.61
CA TYR A 65 20.59 -3.97 -2.21
C TYR A 65 19.49 -4.03 -1.16
N TYR A 66 18.52 -3.13 -1.30
CA TYR A 66 17.26 -3.22 -0.56
C TYR A 66 16.39 -4.34 -1.13
N GLY A 67 15.72 -5.05 -0.26
CA GLY A 67 14.73 -6.05 -0.64
C GLY A 67 13.44 -5.90 0.17
N LEU A 68 12.38 -6.46 -0.33
CA LEU A 68 11.08 -6.52 0.34
C LEU A 68 10.64 -7.97 0.49
N ARG A 69 10.14 -8.29 1.67
CA ARG A 69 9.50 -9.57 1.97
C ARG A 69 7.99 -9.37 1.95
N TYR A 70 7.37 -9.60 0.80
CA TYR A 70 5.93 -9.34 0.61
C TYR A 70 5.04 -10.15 1.56
N GLY A 71 5.45 -11.35 1.94
CA GLY A 71 4.71 -12.15 2.92
C GLY A 71 4.54 -11.48 4.28
N GLN A 72 5.48 -10.61 4.67
CA GLN A 72 5.42 -9.86 5.93
C GLN A 72 4.39 -8.72 5.93
N PHE A 73 3.87 -8.35 4.75
CA PHE A 73 2.82 -7.35 4.63
C PHE A 73 1.42 -7.88 4.99
N VAL A 74 1.23 -9.20 4.97
CA VAL A 74 -0.11 -9.79 5.13
C VAL A 74 -0.73 -9.46 6.48
N VAL A 75 0.00 -9.65 7.58
CA VAL A 75 -0.52 -9.37 8.92
C VAL A 75 -0.80 -7.88 9.14
N PRO A 76 0.12 -6.95 8.82
CA PRO A 76 -0.17 -5.52 8.90
C PRO A 76 -1.34 -5.08 8.01
N LEU A 77 -1.48 -5.64 6.83
CA LEU A 77 -2.59 -5.33 5.94
C LEU A 77 -3.94 -5.78 6.52
N VAL A 78 -4.02 -6.99 7.06
CA VAL A 78 -5.23 -7.48 7.72
C VAL A 78 -5.60 -6.56 8.88
N LYS A 79 -4.62 -6.18 9.70
CA LYS A 79 -4.85 -5.27 10.82
C LYS A 79 -5.32 -3.89 10.35
N ALA A 80 -4.69 -3.34 9.31
CA ALA A 80 -5.08 -2.06 8.73
C ALA A 80 -6.52 -2.09 8.20
N VAL A 81 -6.95 -3.18 7.56
CA VAL A 81 -8.33 -3.36 7.10
C VAL A 81 -9.31 -3.43 8.28
N GLN A 82 -8.95 -4.14 9.34
CA GLN A 82 -9.77 -4.19 10.55
C GLN A 82 -9.94 -2.80 11.18
N GLU A 83 -8.86 -2.05 11.33
CA GLU A 83 -8.90 -0.69 11.87
C GLU A 83 -9.71 0.26 10.97
N LEU A 84 -9.59 0.13 9.65
CA LEU A 84 -10.40 0.90 8.71
C LEU A 84 -11.88 0.56 8.84
N ASN A 85 -12.21 -0.71 9.01
CA ASN A 85 -13.60 -1.14 9.21
C ASN A 85 -14.20 -0.56 10.50
N GLU A 86 -13.44 -0.60 11.61
CA GLU A 86 -13.85 0.01 12.87
C GLU A 86 -14.09 1.52 12.73
N LYS A 87 -13.18 2.21 12.03
CA LYS A 87 -13.33 3.65 11.75
C LYS A 87 -14.55 3.92 10.88
N LEU A 88 -14.83 3.05 9.91
CA LEU A 88 -16.02 3.17 9.06
C LEU A 88 -17.30 3.02 9.88
N GLU A 89 -17.36 2.03 10.76
CA GLU A 89 -18.50 1.84 11.67
C GLU A 89 -18.72 3.06 12.57
N GLN A 90 -17.64 3.62 13.11
CA GLN A 90 -17.70 4.87 13.90
C GLN A 90 -18.23 6.04 13.08
N LYS A 91 -17.77 6.19 11.86
CA LYS A 91 -18.22 7.25 10.95
C LYS A 91 -19.68 7.09 10.56
N ASP A 92 -20.12 5.87 10.35
CA ASP A 92 -21.53 5.58 10.06
C ASP A 92 -22.42 5.95 11.26
N ALA A 93 -21.99 5.65 12.48
CA ALA A 93 -22.70 6.05 13.70
C ALA A 93 -22.73 7.59 13.85
N GLU A 94 -21.59 8.26 13.64
CA GLU A 94 -21.53 9.74 13.65
C GLU A 94 -22.46 10.35 12.59
N ASN A 95 -22.46 9.79 11.38
CA ASN A 95 -23.34 10.26 10.31
C ASN A 95 -24.81 10.08 10.65
N ALA A 96 -25.18 8.96 11.28
CA ALA A 96 -26.54 8.74 11.75
C ALA A 96 -26.97 9.78 12.79
N GLN A 97 -26.09 10.10 13.73
CA GLN A 97 -26.34 11.17 14.72
C GLN A 97 -26.48 12.53 14.07
N LEU A 98 -25.59 12.87 13.13
CA LEU A 98 -25.68 14.14 12.40
C LEU A 98 -26.98 14.28 11.62
N ARG A 99 -27.42 13.21 10.96
CA ARG A 99 -28.72 13.20 10.27
C ARG A 99 -29.89 13.40 11.22
N ALA A 100 -29.85 12.77 12.39
CA ALA A 100 -30.87 12.94 13.40
C ALA A 100 -30.92 14.39 13.92
N MET A 101 -29.76 14.99 14.15
CA MET A 101 -29.64 16.39 14.54
C MET A 101 -30.16 17.36 13.47
N LEU A 102 -29.86 17.07 12.20
CA LEU A 102 -30.38 17.87 11.07
C LEU A 102 -31.90 17.79 10.99
N LEU A 103 -32.48 16.63 11.12
CA LEU A 103 -33.94 16.47 11.13
C LEU A 103 -34.60 17.23 12.29
N GLU A 104 -33.96 17.23 13.44
CA GLU A 104 -34.50 17.99 14.59
C GLU A 104 -34.40 19.51 14.36
N LEU A 105 -33.27 19.98 13.80
CA LEU A 105 -33.12 21.38 13.43
C LEU A 105 -34.12 21.83 12.36
N GLU A 106 -34.37 20.99 11.35
CA GLU A 106 -35.40 21.25 10.34
C GLU A 106 -36.79 21.41 10.98
N LYS A 107 -37.12 20.55 11.92
CA LYS A 107 -38.40 20.65 12.68
C LYS A 107 -38.48 21.93 13.49
N ARG A 108 -37.40 22.33 14.15
CA ARG A 108 -37.33 23.60 14.91
C ARG A 108 -37.47 24.82 14.02
N ILE A 109 -36.81 24.81 12.88
CA ILE A 109 -36.90 25.88 11.90
C ILE A 109 -38.31 26.00 11.35
N ALA A 110 -38.91 24.89 10.94
CA ALA A 110 -40.28 24.84 10.46
C ALA A 110 -41.28 25.37 11.51
N LYS A 111 -41.06 25.02 12.77
CA LYS A 111 -41.90 25.51 13.90
C LYS A 111 -41.72 27.02 14.10
N LEU A 112 -40.48 27.53 14.02
CA LEU A 112 -40.22 28.97 14.14
C LEU A 112 -40.80 29.75 12.98
N GLU A 113 -40.68 29.27 11.75
CA GLU A 113 -41.31 29.89 10.58
C GLU A 113 -42.80 29.93 10.67
N LYS A 114 -43.44 28.88 11.17
CA LYS A 114 -44.86 28.83 11.41
C LYS A 114 -45.30 29.87 12.47
N ASN A 115 -44.52 29.98 13.53
CA ASN A 115 -44.81 30.96 14.59
C ASN A 115 -44.57 32.42 14.11
N ALA A 116 -43.62 32.64 13.23
CA ALA A 116 -43.34 33.96 12.66
C ALA A 116 -44.39 34.42 11.64
N SER A 117 -45.12 33.48 11.01
CA SER A 117 -46.16 33.78 10.02
C SER A 117 -47.54 34.04 10.64
N ASN A 118 -47.66 33.88 11.95
CA ASN A 118 -48.83 34.23 12.71
C ASN A 118 -48.68 35.67 13.28
#